data_0bf055a7d92b20ca2e0cfb4864f94082
#
_entry.id   0bf055a7d92b20ca2e0cfb4864f94082
#
_cell.length_a   1.000
_cell.length_b   1.000
_cell.length_c   1.000
_cell.angle_alpha   90.00
_cell.angle_beta   90.00
_cell.angle_gamma   90.00
#
_symmetry.space_group_name_H-M   'P 1'
#
loop_
_entity.id
_entity.type
_entity.pdbx_description
1 polymer ?
#
loop_
_entity_poly.entity_id
_entity_poly.type
_entity_poly.pdbx_seq_one_letter_code
_entity_poly.pdbx_strand_id
1 'polypeptide(L)'
;MNRVLKAMAAIMLMLFAASCNKPDEPNNGGDGNENTINGHEYVDLGLPSGTLWATCNVGANTPEEFGDYYAWGEVTPKEIYDWKSYKYGNFVHDRYELSKYCTDSGYGLGGFVDGLAIMEPADDAAKANWSEGWRTPTIVEWEELFLNTTGTWTTLNGVKGWHITASNGNEIFLPAAGYWWEDVFNADLGLYWSVSLNVEFPYRAWGFHFNCDSSHLCGSSDRNRGQTVRAVCSAK
;
A
#
# COMPACT_ATOMS: atom_id res chain seq x y z
N MET A 1 15.18 -67.10 -27.26
CA MET A 1 15.50 -68.19 -26.33
C MET A 1 15.59 -67.67 -24.92
N ASN A 2 14.74 -68.20 -24.08
CA ASN A 2 14.74 -68.31 -22.62
C ASN A 2 14.71 -66.98 -21.79
N ARG A 3 13.60 -66.70 -21.17
CA ARG A 3 12.97 -67.21 -19.91
C ARG A 3 13.94 -67.10 -18.74
N VAL A 4 13.61 -66.40 -17.64
CA VAL A 4 12.79 -66.76 -16.46
C VAL A 4 12.77 -65.54 -15.52
N LEU A 5 11.75 -64.87 -15.16
CA LEU A 5 10.70 -65.06 -14.16
C LEU A 5 11.14 -65.52 -12.75
N LYS A 6 10.88 -64.71 -11.76
CA LYS A 6 10.38 -64.94 -10.36
C LYS A 6 10.91 -63.90 -9.42
N ALA A 7 10.13 -63.15 -8.78
CA ALA A 7 9.02 -63.27 -7.85
C ALA A 7 9.43 -63.06 -6.37
N MET A 8 8.77 -62.08 -5.78
CA MET A 8 8.26 -61.96 -4.39
C MET A 8 9.22 -62.18 -3.20
N ALA A 9 9.28 -61.14 -2.35
CA ALA A 9 8.93 -61.32 -0.91
C ALA A 9 8.66 -59.96 -0.26
N ALA A 10 7.42 -59.80 0.15
CA ALA A 10 6.99 -58.77 1.09
C ALA A 10 7.43 -59.19 2.49
N ILE A 11 8.10 -58.30 3.22
CA ILE A 11 8.27 -58.46 4.67
C ILE A 11 7.58 -57.25 5.31
N MET A 12 6.43 -57.56 5.92
CA MET A 12 5.63 -56.65 6.74
C MET A 12 6.27 -56.65 8.13
N LEU A 13 6.90 -55.56 8.54
CA LEU A 13 7.38 -55.38 9.91
C LEU A 13 6.41 -54.44 10.64
N MET A 14 5.53 -54.97 11.45
CA MET A 14 4.76 -54.23 12.40
C MET A 14 5.63 -53.81 13.57
N LEU A 15 5.83 -52.50 13.72
CA LEU A 15 6.34 -51.93 14.96
C LEU A 15 5.20 -51.25 15.70
N PHE A 16 4.85 -51.82 16.83
CA PHE A 16 3.99 -51.20 17.82
C PHE A 16 4.75 -50.00 18.42
N ALA A 17 4.29 -48.80 18.17
CA ALA A 17 4.72 -47.61 18.92
C ALA A 17 3.67 -47.36 19.99
N ALA A 18 4.12 -47.35 21.23
CA ALA A 18 3.34 -47.01 22.40
C ALA A 18 2.92 -45.55 22.33
N SER A 19 1.59 -45.33 22.40
CA SER A 19 0.98 -44.02 22.54
C SER A 19 1.25 -43.48 23.94
N CYS A 20 2.09 -42.45 24.04
CA CYS A 20 2.10 -41.61 25.23
C CYS A 20 1.07 -40.50 25.02
N ASN A 21 -0.07 -40.61 25.67
CA ASN A 21 -1.05 -39.54 25.79
C ASN A 21 -0.43 -38.37 26.56
N LYS A 22 -0.18 -37.25 25.88
CA LYS A 22 -0.02 -35.92 26.51
C LYS A 22 -1.43 -35.41 26.81
N PRO A 23 -1.64 -34.72 27.95
CA PRO A 23 -2.92 -34.07 28.22
C PRO A 23 -3.15 -32.95 27.18
N ASP A 24 -4.38 -32.86 26.69
CA ASP A 24 -4.88 -31.85 25.78
C ASP A 24 -4.67 -30.45 26.40
N GLU A 25 -3.77 -29.66 25.82
CA GLU A 25 -3.82 -28.23 25.99
C GLU A 25 -5.04 -27.69 25.24
N PRO A 26 -5.77 -26.70 25.78
CA PRO A 26 -6.92 -26.14 25.09
C PRO A 26 -6.45 -25.49 23.80
N ASN A 27 -6.91 -26.06 22.68
CA ASN A 27 -6.74 -25.52 21.34
C ASN A 27 -7.43 -24.15 21.27
N ASN A 28 -6.64 -23.11 21.47
CA ASN A 28 -7.07 -21.74 21.23
C ASN A 28 -7.05 -21.53 19.71
N GLY A 29 -8.18 -21.84 19.05
CA GLY A 29 -8.39 -21.69 17.62
C GLY A 29 -8.20 -20.24 17.17
N GLY A 30 -6.97 -19.91 16.81
CA GLY A 30 -6.58 -18.73 16.06
C GLY A 30 -6.05 -19.21 14.71
N ASP A 31 -6.93 -19.42 13.76
CA ASP A 31 -6.59 -19.50 12.34
C ASP A 31 -6.26 -18.07 11.85
N GLY A 32 -5.22 -17.49 12.43
CA GLY A 32 -4.65 -16.22 12.01
C GLY A 32 -3.41 -16.53 11.18
N ASN A 33 -3.44 -16.27 9.87
CA ASN A 33 -2.24 -16.15 9.07
C ASN A 33 -1.27 -15.24 9.85
N GLU A 34 -0.07 -15.71 10.18
CA GLU A 34 0.87 -15.00 11.09
C GLU A 34 1.20 -13.58 10.59
N ASN A 35 0.98 -13.30 9.31
CA ASN A 35 1.28 -12.04 8.63
C ASN A 35 0.01 -11.20 8.33
N THR A 36 -0.94 -11.12 9.26
CA THR A 36 -2.14 -10.29 9.11
C THR A 36 -2.36 -9.33 10.28
N ILE A 37 -2.89 -8.15 9.97
CA ILE A 37 -3.41 -7.18 10.93
C ILE A 37 -4.83 -6.79 10.49
N ASN A 38 -5.80 -6.98 11.36
CA ASN A 38 -7.21 -6.67 11.10
C ASN A 38 -7.74 -7.29 9.78
N GLY A 39 -7.29 -8.50 9.43
CA GLY A 39 -7.71 -9.21 8.22
C GLY A 39 -6.97 -8.81 6.94
N HIS A 40 -6.01 -7.89 6.99
CA HIS A 40 -5.19 -7.49 5.86
C HIS A 40 -3.77 -8.04 5.98
N GLU A 41 -3.26 -8.62 4.90
CA GLU A 41 -1.94 -9.23 4.86
C GLU A 41 -0.83 -8.19 4.68
N TYR A 42 0.32 -8.47 5.29
CA TYR A 42 1.54 -7.69 5.11
C TYR A 42 2.74 -8.56 4.75
N VAL A 43 3.75 -7.92 4.20
CA VAL A 43 5.06 -8.49 3.89
C VAL A 43 6.12 -7.73 4.65
N ASP A 44 7.02 -8.46 5.33
CA ASP A 44 8.27 -7.94 5.85
C ASP A 44 9.34 -7.97 4.75
N LEU A 45 9.66 -6.80 4.21
CA LEU A 45 10.68 -6.65 3.19
C LEU A 45 12.11 -6.52 3.79
N GLY A 46 12.25 -6.63 5.10
CA GLY A 46 13.53 -6.49 5.79
C GLY A 46 14.12 -5.06 5.65
N LEU A 47 13.27 -4.04 5.57
CA LEU A 47 13.70 -2.65 5.45
C LEU A 47 14.32 -2.16 6.77
N PRO A 48 15.29 -1.22 6.72
CA PRO A 48 15.97 -0.71 7.92
C PRO A 48 15.03 -0.14 9.00
N SER A 49 13.92 0.48 8.61
CA SER A 49 12.90 0.99 9.55
C SER A 49 12.09 -0.11 10.25
N GLY A 50 12.08 -1.34 9.69
CA GLY A 50 11.15 -2.39 10.09
C GLY A 50 9.71 -2.15 9.65
N THR A 51 9.46 -1.22 8.72
CA THR A 51 8.13 -0.98 8.16
C THR A 51 7.66 -2.19 7.35
N LEU A 52 6.46 -2.66 7.68
CA LEU A 52 5.79 -3.76 6.98
C LEU A 52 4.82 -3.19 5.95
N TRP A 53 4.81 -3.77 4.75
CA TRP A 53 4.02 -3.29 3.62
C TRP A 53 2.83 -4.19 3.34
N ALA A 54 1.66 -3.61 3.12
CA ALA A 54 0.49 -4.38 2.72
C ALA A 54 0.71 -5.11 1.38
N THR A 55 0.09 -6.28 1.22
CA THR A 55 0.16 -7.06 -0.03
C THR A 55 -0.66 -6.45 -1.17
N CYS A 56 -1.73 -5.71 -0.85
CA CYS A 56 -2.62 -5.05 -1.81
C CYS A 56 -2.90 -3.59 -1.45
N ASN A 57 -3.52 -2.85 -2.35
CA ASN A 57 -3.93 -1.47 -2.12
C ASN A 57 -5.17 -1.40 -1.22
N VAL A 58 -5.41 -0.27 -0.56
CA VAL A 58 -6.66 -0.03 0.19
C VAL A 58 -7.85 -0.12 -0.78
N GLY A 59 -8.87 -0.92 -0.42
CA GLY A 59 -10.01 -1.23 -1.28
C GLY A 59 -9.80 -2.38 -2.26
N ALA A 60 -8.59 -3.00 -2.32
CA ALA A 60 -8.29 -4.16 -3.14
C ALA A 60 -8.26 -5.46 -2.32
N ASN A 61 -8.48 -6.60 -2.98
CA ASN A 61 -8.40 -7.95 -2.40
C ASN A 61 -7.19 -8.73 -2.90
N THR A 62 -6.63 -8.35 -4.05
CA THR A 62 -5.45 -8.98 -4.66
C THR A 62 -4.38 -7.95 -5.00
N PRO A 63 -3.09 -8.36 -5.13
CA PRO A 63 -1.99 -7.42 -5.38
C PRO A 63 -2.12 -6.62 -6.67
N GLU A 64 -2.77 -7.16 -7.70
CA GLU A 64 -2.94 -6.53 -9.01
C GLU A 64 -4.16 -5.61 -9.11
N GLU A 65 -5.10 -5.69 -8.17
CA GLU A 65 -6.24 -4.78 -8.14
C GLU A 65 -5.81 -3.37 -7.77
N PHE A 66 -6.42 -2.38 -8.42
CA PHE A 66 -6.08 -0.97 -8.22
C PHE A 66 -6.51 -0.44 -6.85
N GLY A 67 -7.57 -1.03 -6.28
CA GLY A 67 -8.20 -0.55 -5.06
C GLY A 67 -8.97 0.76 -5.27
N ASP A 68 -9.24 1.43 -4.17
CA ASP A 68 -9.94 2.70 -4.17
C ASP A 68 -9.00 3.89 -4.39
N TYR A 69 -9.60 4.99 -4.86
CA TYR A 69 -8.88 6.25 -5.07
C TYR A 69 -9.34 7.28 -4.04
N TYR A 70 -8.39 8.06 -3.55
CA TYR A 70 -8.62 9.06 -2.52
C TYR A 70 -7.98 10.39 -2.92
N ALA A 71 -8.67 11.50 -2.72
CA ALA A 71 -7.99 12.79 -2.66
C ALA A 71 -7.19 12.86 -1.35
N TRP A 72 -6.08 13.56 -1.35
CA TRP A 72 -5.18 13.57 -0.20
C TRP A 72 -5.84 14.13 1.07
N GLY A 73 -5.84 13.37 2.16
CA GLY A 73 -6.54 13.72 3.39
C GLY A 73 -8.04 13.43 3.39
N GLU A 74 -8.56 12.77 2.36
CA GLU A 74 -9.93 12.26 2.34
C GLU A 74 -9.94 10.74 2.54
N VAL A 75 -10.94 10.23 3.24
CA VAL A 75 -11.02 8.82 3.65
C VAL A 75 -12.10 8.04 2.90
N THR A 76 -12.81 8.71 2.01
CA THR A 76 -13.89 8.11 1.20
C THR A 76 -13.63 8.38 -0.28
N PRO A 77 -13.74 7.37 -1.15
CA PRO A 77 -13.71 7.55 -2.60
C PRO A 77 -14.85 8.46 -3.09
N LYS A 78 -14.65 9.09 -4.23
CA LYS A 78 -15.66 9.94 -4.86
C LYS A 78 -15.62 9.82 -6.40
N GLU A 79 -16.61 10.36 -7.09
CA GLU A 79 -16.72 10.29 -8.55
C GLU A 79 -15.93 11.40 -9.26
N ILE A 80 -15.79 12.57 -8.64
CA ILE A 80 -15.15 13.76 -9.21
C ILE A 80 -14.01 14.23 -8.32
N TYR A 81 -12.80 14.30 -8.88
CA TYR A 81 -11.57 14.68 -8.18
C TYR A 81 -11.09 16.06 -8.62
N ASP A 82 -11.85 17.07 -8.25
CA ASP A 82 -11.57 18.47 -8.56
C ASP A 82 -11.46 19.34 -7.27
N TRP A 83 -11.02 20.58 -7.42
CA TRP A 83 -10.91 21.49 -6.29
C TRP A 83 -12.24 21.91 -5.68
N LYS A 84 -13.36 21.81 -6.40
CA LYS A 84 -14.70 22.16 -5.89
C LYS A 84 -15.22 21.10 -4.94
N SER A 85 -14.86 19.84 -5.18
CA SER A 85 -15.24 18.68 -4.37
C SER A 85 -14.23 18.38 -3.27
N TYR A 86 -13.06 19.04 -3.27
CA TYR A 86 -11.99 18.76 -2.32
C TYR A 86 -12.30 19.31 -0.92
N LYS A 87 -12.18 18.45 0.10
CA LYS A 87 -12.60 18.74 1.50
C LYS A 87 -11.84 19.90 2.15
N TYR A 88 -10.55 20.05 1.84
CA TYR A 88 -9.66 20.96 2.59
C TYR A 88 -9.19 22.16 1.78
N GLY A 89 -9.93 22.55 0.78
CA GLY A 89 -9.61 23.75 0.02
C GLY A 89 -10.36 23.84 -1.29
N ASN A 90 -10.16 24.95 -1.95
CA ASN A 90 -10.75 25.25 -3.24
C ASN A 90 -9.73 25.98 -4.12
N PHE A 91 -10.03 26.09 -5.41
CA PHE A 91 -9.31 26.94 -6.35
C PHE A 91 -10.30 27.90 -7.02
N VAL A 92 -10.22 29.17 -6.63
CA VAL A 92 -11.18 30.19 -7.04
C VAL A 92 -10.42 31.46 -7.46
N HIS A 93 -10.81 32.06 -8.59
CA HIS A 93 -10.19 33.27 -9.12
C HIS A 93 -8.66 33.20 -9.19
N ASP A 94 -8.14 32.07 -9.73
CA ASP A 94 -6.72 31.77 -9.86
C ASP A 94 -5.94 31.74 -8.53
N ARG A 95 -6.62 31.43 -7.42
CA ARG A 95 -6.04 31.29 -6.09
C ARG A 95 -6.50 30.03 -5.40
N TYR A 96 -5.60 29.41 -4.66
CA TYR A 96 -5.91 28.37 -3.71
C TYR A 96 -6.47 29.00 -2.42
N GLU A 97 -7.47 28.36 -1.85
CA GLU A 97 -8.09 28.74 -0.57
C GLU A 97 -8.12 27.51 0.33
N LEU A 98 -6.96 27.18 0.92
CA LEU A 98 -6.81 26.00 1.77
C LEU A 98 -7.35 26.28 3.17
N SER A 99 -8.08 25.31 3.73
CA SER A 99 -8.67 25.36 5.07
C SER A 99 -8.04 24.38 6.06
N LYS A 100 -7.11 23.52 5.59
CA LYS A 100 -6.33 22.58 6.41
C LYS A 100 -5.04 22.19 5.70
N TYR A 101 -3.99 21.86 6.47
CA TYR A 101 -2.67 21.52 5.95
C TYR A 101 -2.10 22.65 5.09
N CYS A 102 -2.04 23.82 5.67
CA CYS A 102 -1.53 25.02 5.02
C CYS A 102 -0.32 25.59 5.77
N THR A 103 0.82 25.60 5.10
CA THR A 103 2.10 26.08 5.65
C THR A 103 2.45 27.50 5.21
N ASP A 104 1.70 28.07 4.24
CA ASP A 104 1.94 29.41 3.70
C ASP A 104 0.60 30.16 3.56
N SER A 105 0.52 31.33 4.17
CA SER A 105 -0.68 32.18 4.16
C SER A 105 -1.12 32.65 2.76
N GLY A 106 -0.21 32.61 1.78
CA GLY A 106 -0.53 32.92 0.38
C GLY A 106 -1.46 31.88 -0.28
N TYR A 107 -1.55 30.68 0.29
CA TYR A 107 -2.43 29.60 -0.17
C TYR A 107 -3.63 29.36 0.75
N GLY A 108 -3.65 29.97 1.92
CA GLY A 108 -4.71 29.75 2.91
C GLY A 108 -5.92 30.66 2.70
N LEU A 109 -7.13 30.13 2.96
CA LEU A 109 -8.37 30.89 2.95
C LEU A 109 -8.28 32.06 3.93
N GLY A 110 -8.36 33.28 3.44
CA GLY A 110 -8.23 34.47 4.28
C GLY A 110 -6.88 34.59 5.01
N GLY A 111 -5.82 33.96 4.48
CA GLY A 111 -4.49 33.96 5.11
C GLY A 111 -4.31 32.86 6.16
N PHE A 112 -5.16 31.84 6.16
CA PHE A 112 -5.09 30.70 7.09
C PHE A 112 -3.77 29.94 7.01
N VAL A 113 -3.22 29.57 8.17
CA VAL A 113 -2.05 28.69 8.32
C VAL A 113 -2.26 27.83 9.57
N ASP A 114 -2.08 26.51 9.46
CA ASP A 114 -2.06 25.58 10.61
C ASP A 114 -0.68 24.94 10.82
N GLY A 115 0.23 25.06 9.85
CA GLY A 115 1.59 24.50 9.92
C GLY A 115 1.65 22.98 9.88
N LEU A 116 0.54 22.28 9.61
CA LEU A 116 0.50 20.83 9.54
C LEU A 116 1.16 20.34 8.24
N ALA A 117 2.29 19.66 8.36
CA ALA A 117 3.05 19.11 7.24
C ALA A 117 2.85 17.59 7.05
N ILE A 118 2.17 16.94 7.97
CA ILE A 118 1.85 15.51 7.96
C ILE A 118 0.35 15.34 8.15
N MET A 119 -0.23 14.44 7.37
CA MET A 119 -1.64 14.08 7.46
C MET A 119 -1.99 13.55 8.86
N GLU A 120 -3.05 14.07 9.45
CA GLU A 120 -3.55 13.59 10.74
C GLU A 120 -4.20 12.21 10.59
N PRO A 121 -4.15 11.36 11.63
CA PRO A 121 -4.71 10.01 11.58
C PRO A 121 -6.21 9.93 11.23
N ALA A 122 -6.98 10.97 11.51
CA ALA A 122 -8.41 11.03 11.19
C ALA A 122 -8.69 11.25 9.69
N ASP A 123 -7.68 11.69 8.94
CA ASP A 123 -7.76 11.98 7.51
C ASP A 123 -6.99 10.95 6.67
N ASP A 124 -6.45 9.92 7.32
CA ASP A 124 -5.69 8.85 6.67
C ASP A 124 -6.64 7.75 6.16
N ALA A 125 -6.69 7.58 4.83
CA ALA A 125 -7.55 6.59 4.17
C ALA A 125 -7.22 5.15 4.59
N ALA A 126 -5.95 4.79 4.75
CA ALA A 126 -5.58 3.44 5.19
C ALA A 126 -6.08 3.18 6.62
N LYS A 127 -5.88 4.11 7.54
CA LYS A 127 -6.36 3.99 8.92
C LYS A 127 -7.88 3.94 9.00
N ALA A 128 -8.57 4.80 8.24
CA ALA A 128 -10.03 4.87 8.28
C ALA A 128 -10.71 3.60 7.73
N ASN A 129 -10.14 2.98 6.69
CA ASN A 129 -10.74 1.83 6.02
C ASN A 129 -10.24 0.47 6.56
N TRP A 130 -9.00 0.40 7.10
CA TRP A 130 -8.39 -0.84 7.62
C TRP A 130 -8.19 -0.87 9.13
N SER A 131 -8.58 0.21 9.82
CA SER A 131 -8.53 0.34 11.28
C SER A 131 -7.11 0.50 11.87
N GLU A 132 -7.01 0.43 13.21
CA GLU A 132 -5.76 0.60 13.95
C GLU A 132 -4.67 -0.36 13.50
N GLY A 133 -3.44 0.13 13.48
CA GLY A 133 -2.26 -0.60 13.03
C GLY A 133 -1.86 -0.29 11.60
N TRP A 134 -2.80 0.15 10.75
CA TRP A 134 -2.55 0.55 9.37
C TRP A 134 -2.51 2.07 9.22
N ARG A 135 -1.67 2.54 8.30
CA ARG A 135 -1.60 3.94 7.89
C ARG A 135 -1.05 4.07 6.46
N THR A 136 -1.25 5.20 5.88
CA THR A 136 -0.56 5.61 4.66
C THR A 136 0.93 5.83 4.96
N PRO A 137 1.88 5.41 4.10
CA PRO A 137 3.31 5.62 4.33
C PRO A 137 3.70 7.10 4.25
N THR A 138 4.81 7.46 4.90
CA THR A 138 5.49 8.73 4.70
C THR A 138 6.26 8.74 3.38
N ILE A 139 6.66 9.91 2.90
CA ILE A 139 7.55 10.00 1.73
C ILE A 139 8.90 9.34 1.98
N VAL A 140 9.41 9.40 3.22
CA VAL A 140 10.69 8.78 3.61
C VAL A 140 10.61 7.25 3.55
N GLU A 141 9.47 6.65 3.90
CA GLU A 141 9.26 5.20 3.77
C GLU A 141 9.16 4.76 2.31
N TRP A 142 8.58 5.58 1.43
CA TRP A 142 8.64 5.35 -0.02
C TRP A 142 10.08 5.42 -0.55
N GLU A 143 10.88 6.40 -0.12
CA GLU A 143 12.30 6.51 -0.47
C GLU A 143 13.09 5.31 0.06
N GLU A 144 12.84 4.89 1.30
CA GLU A 144 13.48 3.72 1.90
C GLU A 144 13.16 2.44 1.12
N LEU A 145 11.88 2.19 0.80
CA LEU A 145 11.45 1.05 -0.02
C LEU A 145 12.26 1.02 -1.32
N PHE A 146 12.31 2.14 -2.02
CA PHE A 146 12.98 2.25 -3.29
C PHE A 146 14.50 2.03 -3.21
N LEU A 147 15.16 2.61 -2.21
CA LEU A 147 16.61 2.53 -2.05
C LEU A 147 17.10 1.15 -1.60
N ASN A 148 16.26 0.35 -0.96
CA ASN A 148 16.63 -0.95 -0.37
C ASN A 148 16.03 -2.16 -1.11
N THR A 149 15.37 -1.95 -2.23
CA THR A 149 14.75 -3.04 -3.02
C THR A 149 15.11 -2.91 -4.50
N THR A 150 14.80 -3.94 -5.28
CA THR A 150 14.91 -3.92 -6.73
C THR A 150 13.52 -3.98 -7.35
N GLY A 151 13.18 -2.99 -8.17
CA GLY A 151 11.91 -2.94 -8.89
C GLY A 151 12.06 -3.34 -10.35
N THR A 152 11.12 -4.12 -10.86
CA THR A 152 11.05 -4.51 -12.28
C THR A 152 9.65 -4.25 -12.81
N TRP A 153 9.56 -3.52 -13.93
CA TRP A 153 8.29 -3.35 -14.64
C TRP A 153 7.85 -4.66 -15.25
N THR A 154 6.65 -5.11 -14.93
CA THR A 154 6.12 -6.39 -15.39
C THR A 154 4.59 -6.39 -15.44
N THR A 155 4.01 -7.56 -15.69
CA THR A 155 2.56 -7.77 -15.71
C THR A 155 2.21 -8.93 -14.77
N LEU A 156 1.30 -8.69 -13.83
CA LEU A 156 0.71 -9.69 -12.95
C LEU A 156 -0.78 -9.83 -13.30
N ASN A 157 -1.22 -11.03 -13.66
CA ASN A 157 -2.61 -11.33 -14.02
C ASN A 157 -3.22 -10.35 -15.06
N GLY A 158 -2.41 -9.88 -16.02
CA GLY A 158 -2.83 -8.94 -17.06
C GLY A 158 -2.72 -7.46 -16.68
N VAL A 159 -2.36 -7.13 -15.44
CA VAL A 159 -2.20 -5.77 -14.94
C VAL A 159 -0.72 -5.39 -14.92
N LYS A 160 -0.39 -4.28 -15.58
CA LYS A 160 0.97 -3.72 -15.56
C LYS A 160 1.29 -3.11 -14.20
N GLY A 161 2.55 -3.18 -13.80
CA GLY A 161 2.99 -2.59 -12.54
C GLY A 161 4.47 -2.85 -12.25
N TRP A 162 4.84 -2.53 -11.04
CA TRP A 162 6.18 -2.77 -10.52
C TRP A 162 6.18 -3.97 -9.57
N HIS A 163 6.98 -4.96 -9.90
CA HIS A 163 7.34 -6.07 -9.03
C HIS A 163 8.58 -5.66 -8.24
N ILE A 164 8.44 -5.54 -6.95
CA ILE A 164 9.48 -5.10 -6.03
C ILE A 164 9.96 -6.31 -5.23
N THR A 165 11.28 -6.58 -5.30
CA THR A 165 11.92 -7.69 -4.59
C THR A 165 12.94 -7.13 -3.61
N ALA A 166 12.86 -7.55 -2.36
CA ALA A 166 13.77 -7.18 -1.30
C ALA A 166 14.96 -8.16 -1.18
N SER A 167 15.99 -7.77 -0.45
CA SER A 167 17.20 -8.58 -0.24
C SER A 167 16.94 -9.89 0.53
N ASN A 168 15.89 -9.95 1.33
CA ASN A 168 15.45 -11.16 2.04
C ASN A 168 14.65 -12.14 1.16
N GLY A 169 14.41 -11.80 -0.12
CA GLY A 169 13.66 -12.59 -1.09
C GLY A 169 12.14 -12.38 -1.04
N ASN A 170 11.64 -11.59 -0.11
CA ASN A 170 10.24 -11.21 -0.06
C ASN A 170 9.93 -10.13 -1.10
N GLU A 171 8.67 -10.09 -1.55
CA GLU A 171 8.26 -9.26 -2.67
C GLU A 171 6.85 -8.69 -2.52
N ILE A 172 6.61 -7.57 -3.18
CA ILE A 172 5.28 -6.98 -3.36
C ILE A 172 5.09 -6.54 -4.82
N PHE A 173 3.84 -6.46 -5.25
CA PHE A 173 3.47 -5.88 -6.53
C PHE A 173 2.72 -4.57 -6.35
N LEU A 174 3.17 -3.53 -7.04
CA LEU A 174 2.49 -2.23 -7.11
C LEU A 174 1.87 -2.08 -8.50
N PRO A 175 0.55 -2.21 -8.67
CA PRO A 175 -0.08 -2.00 -9.97
C PRO A 175 0.09 -0.55 -10.45
N ALA A 176 0.20 -0.37 -11.76
CA ALA A 176 0.14 0.95 -12.41
C ALA A 176 -1.31 1.43 -12.41
N ALA A 177 -1.78 1.76 -11.21
CA ALA A 177 -3.19 2.03 -10.93
C ALA A 177 -3.70 3.36 -11.51
N GLY A 178 -2.82 4.18 -12.11
CA GLY A 178 -3.22 5.48 -12.64
C GLY A 178 -3.67 6.47 -11.56
N TYR A 179 -4.43 7.47 -11.98
CA TYR A 179 -5.07 8.45 -11.10
C TYR A 179 -6.29 9.10 -11.76
N TRP A 180 -7.16 9.67 -10.95
CA TRP A 180 -8.28 10.49 -11.40
C TRP A 180 -7.95 11.98 -11.31
N TRP A 181 -8.28 12.71 -12.37
CA TRP A 181 -8.29 14.16 -12.40
C TRP A 181 -9.62 14.61 -12.97
N GLU A 182 -10.39 15.34 -12.15
CA GLU A 182 -11.78 15.60 -12.42
C GLU A 182 -12.57 14.29 -12.58
N ASP A 183 -13.19 14.04 -13.71
CA ASP A 183 -13.87 12.80 -14.10
C ASP A 183 -13.06 11.97 -15.11
N VAL A 184 -11.78 12.33 -15.34
CA VAL A 184 -10.90 11.66 -16.33
C VAL A 184 -9.92 10.73 -15.61
N PHE A 185 -9.95 9.45 -16.00
CA PHE A 185 -8.98 8.47 -15.56
C PHE A 185 -7.71 8.49 -16.43
N ASN A 186 -6.56 8.60 -15.78
CA ASN A 186 -5.25 8.59 -16.42
C ASN A 186 -4.54 7.28 -16.10
N ALA A 187 -4.38 6.41 -17.09
CA ALA A 187 -3.81 5.07 -16.95
C ALA A 187 -2.29 5.00 -17.17
N ASP A 188 -1.74 3.77 -17.10
CA ASP A 188 -0.37 3.37 -17.47
C ASP A 188 0.76 3.97 -16.62
N LEU A 189 0.46 4.43 -15.42
CA LEU A 189 1.44 4.86 -14.42
C LEU A 189 0.96 4.54 -13.00
N GLY A 190 1.88 4.37 -12.07
CA GLY A 190 1.54 4.22 -10.65
C GLY A 190 1.72 5.54 -9.92
N LEU A 191 0.65 6.01 -9.27
CA LEU A 191 0.67 7.15 -8.36
C LEU A 191 0.08 6.74 -7.03
N TYR A 192 0.89 6.86 -5.99
CA TYR A 192 0.54 6.44 -4.63
C TYR A 192 0.75 7.60 -3.66
N TRP A 193 -0.23 7.90 -2.84
CA TRP A 193 -0.09 8.92 -1.82
C TRP A 193 0.90 8.56 -0.73
N SER A 194 1.52 9.58 -0.15
CA SER A 194 2.11 9.56 1.18
C SER A 194 1.33 10.47 2.14
N VAL A 195 1.59 10.38 3.45
CA VAL A 195 1.03 11.33 4.43
C VAL A 195 1.72 12.69 4.41
N SER A 196 2.76 12.88 3.61
CA SER A 196 3.66 14.05 3.65
C SER A 196 3.16 15.17 2.73
N LEU A 197 2.91 16.34 3.30
CA LEU A 197 2.59 17.55 2.55
C LEU A 197 3.82 18.08 1.81
N ASN A 198 3.65 18.67 0.63
CA ASN A 198 4.66 19.53 0.03
C ASN A 198 4.59 20.92 0.68
N VAL A 199 5.51 21.21 1.58
CA VAL A 199 5.48 22.43 2.40
C VAL A 199 5.76 23.70 1.59
N GLU A 200 6.43 23.61 0.44
CA GLU A 200 6.67 24.74 -0.47
C GLU A 200 5.43 25.08 -1.30
N PHE A 201 4.67 24.06 -1.66
CA PHE A 201 3.44 24.16 -2.43
C PHE A 201 2.32 23.42 -1.69
N PRO A 202 1.69 24.00 -0.65
CA PRO A 202 0.78 23.27 0.23
C PRO A 202 -0.54 22.83 -0.43
N TYR A 203 -0.80 23.23 -1.67
CA TYR A 203 -1.85 22.66 -2.50
C TYR A 203 -1.47 21.29 -3.10
N ARG A 204 -0.23 20.84 -2.87
CA ARG A 204 0.30 19.53 -3.32
C ARG A 204 0.72 18.67 -2.14
N ALA A 205 0.73 17.36 -2.37
CA ALA A 205 1.29 16.41 -1.42
C ALA A 205 2.25 15.45 -2.12
N TRP A 206 3.20 14.92 -1.37
CA TRP A 206 4.18 13.96 -1.86
C TRP A 206 3.57 12.58 -2.04
N GLY A 207 4.10 11.84 -3.00
CA GLY A 207 3.76 10.47 -3.26
C GLY A 207 4.85 9.75 -4.04
N PHE A 208 4.66 8.47 -4.27
CA PHE A 208 5.54 7.65 -5.09
C PHE A 208 4.95 7.48 -6.48
N HIS A 209 5.72 7.85 -7.50
CA HIS A 209 5.31 7.84 -8.90
C HIS A 209 6.24 6.96 -9.71
N PHE A 210 5.69 6.12 -10.59
CA PHE A 210 6.48 5.29 -11.50
C PHE A 210 5.74 5.04 -12.83
N ASN A 211 6.49 4.67 -13.86
CA ASN A 211 5.99 4.30 -15.19
C ASN A 211 6.79 3.16 -15.82
N CYS A 212 6.48 2.81 -17.08
CA CYS A 212 7.14 1.73 -17.82
C CYS A 212 8.62 1.98 -18.14
N ASP A 213 9.07 3.22 -18.15
CA ASP A 213 10.47 3.57 -18.46
C ASP A 213 11.41 3.39 -17.26
N SER A 214 10.91 2.72 -16.20
CA SER A 214 11.61 2.55 -14.92
C SER A 214 11.96 3.89 -14.26
N SER A 215 11.41 4.99 -14.74
CA SER A 215 11.48 6.25 -14.06
C SER A 215 10.49 6.23 -12.89
N HIS A 216 11.05 6.31 -11.71
CA HIS A 216 10.31 6.38 -10.47
C HIS A 216 10.91 7.51 -9.67
N LEU A 217 10.09 8.19 -8.95
CA LEU A 217 10.51 9.30 -8.10
C LEU A 217 9.48 9.56 -7.01
N CYS A 218 9.97 10.09 -5.93
CA CYS A 218 9.14 10.80 -4.99
C CYS A 218 8.72 12.11 -5.62
N GLY A 219 7.51 12.18 -6.10
CA GLY A 219 6.93 13.33 -6.77
C GLY A 219 5.79 13.94 -5.96
N SER A 220 5.35 15.14 -6.32
CA SER A 220 4.18 15.74 -5.69
C SER A 220 3.06 15.99 -6.69
N SER A 221 1.83 15.75 -6.26
CA SER A 221 0.61 15.96 -7.04
C SER A 221 -0.34 16.90 -6.31
N ASP A 222 -1.23 17.53 -7.05
CA ASP A 222 -2.31 18.33 -6.47
C ASP A 222 -3.20 17.47 -5.60
N ARG A 223 -3.52 17.95 -4.39
CA ARG A 223 -4.20 17.20 -3.33
C ARG A 223 -5.61 16.74 -3.70
N ASN A 224 -6.26 17.40 -4.64
CA ASN A 224 -7.59 17.06 -5.12
C ASN A 224 -7.62 15.83 -6.05
N ARG A 225 -6.48 15.38 -6.58
CA ARG A 225 -6.42 14.21 -7.46
C ARG A 225 -6.72 12.92 -6.72
N GLY A 226 -7.43 12.01 -7.38
CA GLY A 226 -7.66 10.66 -6.86
C GLY A 226 -6.47 9.76 -7.12
N GLN A 227 -5.72 9.40 -6.09
CA GLN A 227 -4.64 8.42 -6.18
C GLN A 227 -4.89 7.28 -5.20
N THR A 228 -4.26 6.14 -5.45
CA THR A 228 -4.39 4.96 -4.60
C THR A 228 -3.48 5.04 -3.38
N VAL A 229 -3.72 4.16 -2.41
CA VAL A 229 -2.95 4.04 -1.17
C VAL A 229 -2.46 2.60 -1.01
N ARG A 230 -1.15 2.39 -0.87
CA ARG A 230 -0.56 1.18 -0.35
C ARG A 230 -0.27 1.40 1.12
N ALA A 231 -0.97 0.67 1.98
CA ALA A 231 -0.85 0.83 3.41
C ALA A 231 0.44 0.21 3.97
N VAL A 232 0.88 0.73 5.11
CA VAL A 232 1.97 0.20 5.91
C VAL A 232 1.56 0.03 7.36
N CYS A 233 2.29 -0.84 8.09
CA CYS A 233 2.17 -1.00 9.52
C CYS A 233 3.56 -1.13 10.15
N SER A 234 3.65 -0.98 11.47
CA SER A 234 4.88 -1.22 12.22
C SER A 234 4.97 -2.67 12.67
N ALA A 235 6.17 -3.24 12.70
CA ALA A 235 6.41 -4.50 13.40
C ALA A 235 5.96 -4.39 14.87
N LYS A 236 5.36 -5.47 15.41
CA LYS A 236 4.93 -5.53 16.82
C LYS A 236 6.09 -5.75 17.74
#